data_401eb7111010d215d9a81dd37d879995
#
_entry.id   401eb7111010d215d9a81dd37d879995
#
_cell.length_a   1.000
_cell.length_b   1.000
_cell.length_c   1.000
_cell.angle_alpha   90.00
_cell.angle_beta   90.00
_cell.angle_gamma   90.00
#
_symmetry.space_group_name_H-M   'P 1'
#
loop_
_entity.id
_entity.type
_entity.pdbx_description
1 polymer ?
#
loop_
_entity_poly.entity_id
_entity_poly.type
_entity_poly.pdbx_seq_one_letter_code
_entity_poly.pdbx_strand_id
1 'polypeptide(L)' 'PTPLSIGARVRLKLPPDYLKTADSRPMLRPPDLVDVGEMGQVTALKSGNELAVRFRRGTFLLRADQLSVAESEELSG' A
#
# COMPACT_ATOMS: atom_id res chain seq x y z
N PRO A 1 9.38 13.21 10.13
CA PRO A 1 7.99 12.86 9.98
C PRO A 1 7.81 11.84 8.88
N THR A 2 6.86 10.96 9.08
CA THR A 2 6.58 9.95 8.08
C THR A 2 5.69 10.53 6.99
N PRO A 3 6.02 10.26 5.72
CA PRO A 3 5.15 10.66 4.63
C PRO A 3 3.96 9.72 4.43
N LEU A 4 3.93 8.60 5.14
CA LEU A 4 2.89 7.58 4.93
C LEU A 4 1.73 7.81 5.89
N SER A 5 0.93 8.81 5.58
CA SER A 5 -0.28 9.11 6.33
C SER A 5 -1.50 8.74 5.47
N ILE A 6 -2.67 8.75 6.11
CA ILE A 6 -3.91 8.48 5.38
C ILE A 6 -4.04 9.50 4.24
N GLY A 7 -4.31 9.00 3.05
CA GLY A 7 -4.40 9.82 1.86
C GLY A 7 -3.13 9.90 1.05
N ALA A 8 -2.00 9.43 1.61
CA ALA A 8 -0.74 9.48 0.88
C ALA A 8 -0.78 8.53 -0.31
N ARG A 9 -0.16 8.94 -1.39
CA ARG A 9 -0.03 8.09 -2.57
C ARG A 9 1.30 7.37 -2.51
N VAL A 10 1.24 6.07 -2.75
CA VAL A 10 2.42 5.21 -2.65
C VAL A 10 2.47 4.28 -3.85
N ARG A 11 3.64 3.70 -4.07
CA ARG A 11 3.82 2.67 -5.10
C ARG A 11 4.38 1.44 -4.44
N LEU A 12 3.98 0.29 -4.94
CA LEU A 12 4.54 -0.96 -4.45
C LEU A 12 6.00 -1.04 -4.87
N LYS A 13 6.87 -1.21 -3.89
CA LYS A 13 8.31 -1.25 -4.11
C LYS A 13 8.83 -2.67 -4.12
N LEU A 14 8.40 -3.46 -3.14
CA LEU A 14 8.85 -4.85 -3.01
C LEU A 14 7.63 -5.76 -3.09
N PRO A 15 7.65 -6.77 -3.96
CA PRO A 15 6.52 -7.69 -4.06
C PRO A 15 6.42 -8.55 -2.80
N PRO A 16 5.24 -8.64 -2.19
CA PRO A 16 5.06 -9.53 -1.05
C PRO A 16 4.91 -10.97 -1.51
N ASP A 17 5.07 -11.90 -0.58
CA ASP A 17 4.84 -13.31 -0.88
C ASP A 17 3.36 -13.58 -1.13
N TYR A 18 2.51 -12.80 -0.52
CA TYR A 18 1.07 -12.86 -0.70
C TYR A 18 0.48 -11.53 -0.25
N LEU A 19 -0.75 -11.27 -0.69
CA LEU A 19 -1.47 -10.08 -0.27
C LEU A 19 -2.51 -10.48 0.76
N LYS A 20 -2.72 -9.61 1.73
CA LYS A 20 -3.71 -9.81 2.77
C LYS A 20 -4.74 -8.70 2.65
N THR A 21 -6.02 -9.06 2.53
CA THR A 21 -7.06 -8.05 2.37
C THR A 21 -7.21 -7.23 3.65
N ALA A 22 -7.63 -5.98 3.48
CA ALA A 22 -7.79 -5.05 4.59
C ALA A 22 -9.20 -5.12 5.15
N ASP A 23 -9.72 -6.32 5.29
CA ASP A 23 -11.05 -6.55 5.85
C ASP A 23 -10.96 -6.91 7.31
N SER A 24 -12.09 -6.88 8.01
CA SER A 24 -12.14 -7.30 9.41
C SER A 24 -11.74 -8.76 9.54
N ARG A 25 -11.95 -9.55 8.49
CA ARG A 25 -11.44 -10.91 8.39
C ARG A 25 -10.49 -10.98 7.22
N PRO A 26 -9.21 -10.70 7.44
CA PRO A 26 -8.27 -10.67 6.32
C PRO A 26 -8.17 -12.01 5.62
N MET A 27 -8.11 -11.95 4.29
CA MET A 27 -7.95 -13.14 3.46
C MET A 27 -6.66 -13.00 2.67
N LEU A 28 -6.00 -14.13 2.45
CA LEU A 28 -4.77 -14.16 1.67
C LEU A 28 -5.12 -14.23 0.20
N ARG A 29 -4.43 -13.41 -0.59
CA ARG A 29 -4.65 -13.34 -2.03
C ARG A 29 -3.32 -13.48 -2.75
N PRO A 30 -3.35 -13.88 -4.03
CA PRO A 30 -2.12 -13.97 -4.80
C PRO A 30 -1.41 -12.62 -4.88
N PRO A 31 -0.08 -12.62 -4.84
CA PRO A 31 0.66 -11.35 -4.85
C PRO A 31 0.61 -10.62 -6.19
N ASP A 32 0.23 -11.29 -7.25
CA ASP A 32 0.20 -10.67 -8.57
C ASP A 32 -1.02 -9.78 -8.80
N LEU A 33 -1.86 -9.60 -7.78
CA LEU A 33 -2.96 -8.65 -7.89
C LEU A 33 -2.47 -7.20 -7.88
N VAL A 34 -1.26 -6.96 -7.40
CA VAL A 34 -0.66 -5.64 -7.42
C VAL A 34 0.72 -5.76 -8.04
N ASP A 35 0.96 -4.96 -9.07
CA ASP A 35 2.25 -4.96 -9.74
C ASP A 35 3.24 -4.06 -9.02
N VAL A 36 4.52 -4.41 -9.09
CA VAL A 36 5.57 -3.52 -8.60
C VAL A 36 5.51 -2.23 -9.40
N GLY A 37 5.50 -1.11 -8.67
CA GLY A 37 5.36 0.20 -9.29
C GLY A 37 3.92 0.68 -9.41
N GLU A 38 2.96 -0.18 -9.12
CA GLU A 38 1.56 0.22 -9.18
C GLU A 38 1.27 1.22 -8.06
N MET A 39 0.51 2.27 -8.40
CA MET A 39 0.17 3.31 -7.44
C MET A 39 -1.06 2.94 -6.64
N GLY A 40 -1.00 3.20 -5.35
CA GLY A 40 -2.13 3.04 -4.46
C GLY A 40 -2.23 4.23 -3.52
N GLN A 41 -3.25 4.20 -2.67
CA GLN A 41 -3.48 5.28 -1.71
C GLN A 41 -3.70 4.68 -0.34
N VAL A 42 -3.04 5.24 0.66
CA VAL A 42 -3.19 4.79 2.03
C VAL A 42 -4.57 5.19 2.53
N THR A 43 -5.34 4.20 2.98
CA THR A 43 -6.70 4.46 3.48
C THR A 43 -6.80 4.32 4.98
N ALA A 44 -5.88 3.60 5.62
CA ALA A 44 -5.89 3.43 7.06
C ALA A 44 -4.50 3.06 7.55
N LEU A 45 -4.21 3.42 8.78
CA LEU A 45 -2.97 3.04 9.44
C LEU A 45 -3.29 1.94 10.44
N LYS A 46 -2.55 0.85 10.36
CA LYS A 46 -2.75 -0.28 11.26
C LYS A 46 -1.57 -0.38 12.21
N SER A 47 -1.69 -1.23 13.20
CA SER A 47 -0.61 -1.43 14.15
C SER A 47 0.55 -2.19 13.48
N GLY A 48 1.74 -2.06 14.07
CA GLY A 48 2.88 -2.85 13.61
C GLY A 48 3.43 -2.45 12.26
N ASN A 49 3.37 -1.19 11.90
CA ASN A 49 3.89 -0.66 10.64
C ASN A 49 3.11 -1.15 9.42
N GLU A 50 1.90 -1.65 9.64
CA GLU A 50 1.04 -2.07 8.54
C GLU A 50 0.14 -0.92 8.11
N LEU A 51 -0.09 -0.85 6.81
CA LEU A 51 -0.95 0.17 6.21
C LEU A 51 -1.97 -0.52 5.34
N ALA A 52 -3.19 -0.01 5.36
CA ALA A 52 -4.19 -0.43 4.38
C ALA A 52 -4.03 0.47 3.17
N VAL A 53 -3.74 -0.12 2.02
CA VAL A 53 -3.47 0.61 0.79
C VAL A 53 -4.46 0.15 -0.26
N ARG A 54 -5.15 1.11 -0.85
CA ARG A 54 -6.14 0.84 -1.88
C ARG A 54 -5.48 0.88 -3.25
N PHE A 55 -5.55 -0.24 -3.94
CA PHE A 55 -5.08 -0.36 -5.30
C PHE A 55 -6.28 -0.59 -6.21
N ARG A 56 -6.01 -0.74 -7.50
CA ARG A 56 -7.04 -0.95 -8.49
C ARG A 56 -7.91 -2.17 -8.21
N ARG A 57 -7.28 -3.24 -7.76
CA ARG A 57 -7.97 -4.52 -7.59
C ARG A 57 -8.39 -4.79 -6.17
N GLY A 58 -8.22 -3.84 -5.28
CA GLY A 58 -8.65 -4.01 -3.91
C GLY A 58 -7.77 -3.27 -2.93
N THR A 59 -8.14 -3.37 -1.66
CA THR A 59 -7.40 -2.75 -0.58
C THR A 59 -6.69 -3.84 0.20
N PHE A 60 -5.38 -3.70 0.35
CA PHE A 60 -4.55 -4.74 0.97
C PHE A 60 -3.70 -4.15 2.07
N LEU A 61 -3.27 -5.02 2.99
CA LEU A 61 -2.38 -4.63 4.08
C LEU A 61 -0.95 -4.83 3.63
N LEU A 62 -0.16 -3.77 3.72
CA LEU A 62 1.24 -3.80 3.32
C LEU A 62 2.05 -3.05 4.37
N ARG A 63 3.32 -3.41 4.49
CA ARG A 63 4.21 -2.73 5.41
C ARG A 63 4.83 -1.53 4.71
N ALA A 64 5.22 -0.56 5.54
CA ALA A 64 5.80 0.67 5.01
C ALA A 64 7.06 0.40 4.18
N ASP A 65 7.84 -0.61 4.55
CA ASP A 65 9.08 -0.90 3.84
C ASP A 65 8.84 -1.54 2.46
N GLN A 66 7.62 -1.94 2.17
CA GLN A 66 7.25 -2.47 0.86
C GLN A 66 6.75 -1.38 -0.08
N LEU A 67 6.67 -0.16 0.40
CA LEU A 67 6.08 0.94 -0.35
C LEU A 67 7.06 2.09 -0.48
N SER A 68 6.90 2.85 -1.56
CA SER A 68 7.63 4.11 -1.73
C SER A 68 6.61 5.23 -1.93
N VAL A 69 6.99 6.41 -1.49
CA VAL A 69 6.11 7.59 -1.60
C VAL A 69 6.07 8.04 -3.04
N ALA A 70 4.88 8.27 -3.56
CA ALA A 70 4.69 8.71 -4.93
C ALA A 70 4.30 10.16 -5.05
N GLU A 71 3.81 10.77 -3.98
CA GLU A 71 3.26 12.12 -4.09
C GLU A 71 4.31 13.20 -4.30
N SER A 72 5.58 12.88 -4.07
CA SER A 72 6.63 13.85 -4.34
C SER A 72 6.68 14.23 -5.83
N GLU A 73 6.19 13.35 -6.68
CA GLU A 73 6.14 13.63 -8.10
C GLU A 73 5.19 14.76 -8.42
N GLU A 74 4.18 14.94 -7.61
CA GLU A 74 3.20 16.00 -7.82
C GLU A 74 3.77 17.35 -7.48
N LEU A 75 4.67 17.37 -6.52
CA LEU A 75 5.25 18.63 -6.10
C LEU A 75 6.23 19.20 -7.12
N SER A 76 6.80 18.35 -7.92
CA SER A 76 7.73 18.79 -8.93
C SER A 76 7.05 19.31 -10.17
N GLY A 77 5.76 19.06 -10.26
CA GLY A 77 5.01 19.50 -11.44
C GLY A 77 4.64 20.96 -11.39
#